data_2866bcbf43650a6b98d2517af9277ff5
#
_entry.id   2866bcbf43650a6b98d2517af9277ff5
#
_cell.length_a   1.000
_cell.length_b   1.000
_cell.length_c   1.000
_cell.angle_alpha   90.00
_cell.angle_beta   90.00
_cell.angle_gamma   90.00
#
_symmetry.space_group_name_H-M   'P 1'
#
loop_
_entity.id
_entity.type
_entity.pdbx_description
1 polymer ?
#
loop_
_entity_poly.entity_id
_entity_poly.type
_entity_poly.pdbx_seq_one_letter_code
_entity_poly.pdbx_strand_id
1 'polypeptide(L)'
;AAIPIFMEELRSRGGIAPCALEFVILTAARTGEGLGARWEEIDQGQRMWTIPAERMKASKVHRVPLSSRAVAIVSEMVRIRQNEFVFPGMKPGKPLSDMTLTKICRDMEIAAVPHGFRSSFRDWVAETTEFEGEIAEMALAHTIENKVEAAYRRGNLLEKRRKLMDAWADYCAGKIGPEAKGEAQDK
;
A
#
# COMPACT_ATOMS: atom_id res chain seq x y z
N ALA A 1 -8.05 -16.26 -1.54
CA ALA A 1 -8.52 -15.73 -2.82
C ALA A 1 -7.41 -14.89 -3.42
N ALA A 2 -7.07 -15.15 -4.65
CA ALA A 2 -5.86 -14.67 -5.23
C ALA A 2 -5.90 -13.16 -5.43
N ILE A 3 -5.20 -12.41 -4.58
CA ILE A 3 -4.98 -10.98 -4.76
C ILE A 3 -4.54 -10.64 -6.18
N PRO A 4 -3.63 -11.42 -6.85
CA PRO A 4 -3.27 -11.18 -8.23
C PRO A 4 -4.47 -11.14 -9.20
N ILE A 5 -5.40 -12.08 -9.10
CA ILE A 5 -6.60 -12.12 -9.96
C ILE A 5 -7.47 -10.88 -9.72
N PHE A 6 -7.70 -10.52 -8.46
CA PHE A 6 -8.42 -9.31 -8.09
C PHE A 6 -7.75 -8.05 -8.67
N MET A 7 -6.42 -7.96 -8.57
CA MET A 7 -5.67 -6.81 -9.07
C MET A 7 -5.70 -6.71 -10.60
N GLU A 8 -5.69 -7.84 -11.30
CA GLU A 8 -5.84 -7.86 -12.76
C GLU A 8 -7.22 -7.33 -13.17
N GLU A 9 -8.28 -7.82 -12.54
CA GLU A 9 -9.64 -7.34 -12.80
C GLU A 9 -9.79 -5.86 -12.41
N LEU A 10 -9.26 -5.44 -11.26
CA LEU A 10 -9.29 -4.04 -10.83
C LEU A 10 -8.66 -3.11 -11.86
N ARG A 11 -7.51 -3.49 -12.42
CA ARG A 11 -6.79 -2.72 -13.46
C ARG A 11 -7.55 -2.62 -14.77
N SER A 12 -8.37 -3.61 -15.10
CA SER A 12 -9.22 -3.56 -16.31
C SER A 12 -10.34 -2.51 -16.19
N ARG A 13 -10.67 -2.08 -14.99
CA ARG A 13 -11.70 -1.08 -14.70
C ARG A 13 -11.11 0.32 -14.72
N GLY A 14 -11.12 1.02 -15.79
CA GLY A 14 -10.58 2.39 -15.86
C GLY A 14 -11.16 3.37 -14.83
N GLY A 15 -10.50 4.50 -14.62
CA GLY A 15 -10.95 5.59 -13.78
C GLY A 15 -10.16 5.79 -12.48
N ILE A 16 -10.46 6.88 -11.77
CA ILE A 16 -9.72 7.31 -10.58
C ILE A 16 -9.88 6.33 -9.42
N ALA A 17 -11.08 5.80 -9.23
CA ALA A 17 -11.37 4.97 -8.06
C ALA A 17 -10.66 3.61 -8.07
N PRO A 18 -10.59 2.86 -9.20
CA PRO A 18 -9.73 1.68 -9.28
C PRO A 18 -8.25 1.98 -9.06
N CYS A 19 -7.72 3.07 -9.63
CA CYS A 19 -6.34 3.51 -9.39
C CYS A 19 -6.09 3.82 -7.92
N ALA A 20 -7.03 4.48 -7.24
CA ALA A 20 -6.92 4.78 -5.82
C ALA A 20 -6.93 3.50 -4.95
N LEU A 21 -7.80 2.54 -5.27
CA LEU A 21 -7.80 1.26 -4.56
C LEU A 21 -6.52 0.47 -4.80
N GLU A 22 -6.05 0.40 -6.04
CA GLU A 22 -4.76 -0.22 -6.37
C GLU A 22 -3.62 0.43 -5.59
N PHE A 23 -3.56 1.77 -5.53
CA PHE A 23 -2.56 2.50 -4.77
C PHE A 23 -2.60 2.18 -3.27
N VAL A 24 -3.79 2.16 -2.67
CA VAL A 24 -4.00 1.79 -1.25
C VAL A 24 -3.49 0.37 -0.97
N ILE A 25 -3.77 -0.59 -1.86
CA ILE A 25 -3.29 -1.97 -1.73
C ILE A 25 -1.77 -2.04 -1.85
N LEU A 26 -1.19 -1.44 -2.89
CA LEU A 26 0.25 -1.46 -3.16
C LEU A 26 1.08 -0.78 -2.08
N THR A 27 0.53 0.22 -1.39
CA THR A 27 1.19 0.94 -0.30
C THR A 27 0.90 0.36 1.08
N ALA A 28 -0.01 -0.61 1.17
CA ALA A 28 -0.55 -1.14 2.42
C ALA A 28 -1.05 -0.03 3.38
N ALA A 29 -1.43 1.13 2.84
CA ALA A 29 -1.88 2.29 3.60
C ALA A 29 -3.31 2.08 4.14
N ARG A 30 -3.70 2.84 5.16
CA ARG A 30 -5.11 2.94 5.52
C ARG A 30 -5.88 3.68 4.43
N THR A 31 -7.13 3.30 4.22
CA THR A 31 -7.99 3.90 3.19
C THR A 31 -7.96 5.43 3.24
N GLY A 32 -8.18 6.01 4.41
CA GLY A 32 -8.17 7.47 4.58
C GLY A 32 -6.79 8.12 4.33
N GLU A 33 -5.70 7.42 4.64
CA GLU A 33 -4.34 7.87 4.33
C GLU A 33 -4.14 7.94 2.81
N GLY A 34 -4.48 6.85 2.10
CA GLY A 34 -4.31 6.75 0.65
C GLY A 34 -5.21 7.71 -0.14
N LEU A 35 -6.50 7.77 0.20
CA LEU A 35 -7.42 8.70 -0.45
C LEU A 35 -7.07 10.17 -0.21
N GLY A 36 -6.57 10.49 0.98
CA GLY A 36 -6.12 11.83 1.32
C GLY A 36 -4.70 12.15 0.85
N ALA A 37 -4.03 11.29 0.06
CA ALA A 37 -2.68 11.56 -0.45
C ALA A 37 -2.63 12.86 -1.24
N ARG A 38 -1.63 13.70 -0.93
CA ARG A 38 -1.44 15.00 -1.57
C ARG A 38 -0.22 14.98 -2.48
N TRP A 39 -0.25 15.79 -3.52
CA TRP A 39 0.87 15.90 -4.46
C TRP A 39 2.18 16.29 -3.78
N GLU A 40 2.12 17.20 -2.81
CA GLU A 40 3.27 17.68 -2.05
C GLU A 40 3.93 16.61 -1.16
N GLU A 41 3.22 15.53 -0.87
CA GLU A 41 3.71 14.41 -0.06
C GLU A 41 4.50 13.39 -0.87
N ILE A 42 4.44 13.45 -2.22
CA ILE A 42 4.98 12.42 -3.10
C ILE A 42 6.22 12.90 -3.84
N ASP A 43 7.34 12.28 -3.55
CA ASP A 43 8.58 12.39 -4.31
C ASP A 43 8.69 11.20 -5.27
N GLN A 44 8.34 11.42 -6.55
CA GLN A 44 8.41 10.37 -7.57
C GLN A 44 9.86 9.99 -7.90
N GLY A 45 10.80 10.95 -7.82
CA GLY A 45 12.22 10.71 -8.10
C GLY A 45 12.85 9.78 -7.06
N GLN A 46 12.54 9.98 -5.80
CA GLN A 46 12.96 9.11 -4.71
C GLN A 46 12.04 7.90 -4.49
N ARG A 47 10.94 7.81 -5.23
CA ARG A 47 9.92 6.79 -5.03
C ARG A 47 9.45 6.74 -3.58
N MET A 48 9.03 7.90 -3.04
CA MET A 48 8.69 8.04 -1.63
C MET A 48 7.39 8.84 -1.46
N TRP A 49 6.52 8.34 -0.61
CA TRP A 49 5.36 9.06 -0.11
C TRP A 49 5.57 9.35 1.38
N THR A 50 5.61 10.62 1.75
CA THR A 50 5.80 11.06 3.13
C THR A 50 4.49 11.62 3.68
N ILE A 51 3.84 10.84 4.53
CA ILE A 51 2.58 11.22 5.18
C ILE A 51 2.93 12.04 6.43
N PRO A 52 2.47 13.29 6.53
CA PRO A 52 2.76 14.12 7.69
C PRO A 52 2.03 13.62 8.95
N ALA A 53 2.57 13.99 10.11
CA ALA A 53 2.12 13.47 11.40
C ALA A 53 0.63 13.75 11.68
N GLU A 54 0.13 14.89 11.22
CA GLU A 54 -1.26 15.34 11.41
C GLU A 54 -2.27 14.41 10.73
N ARG A 55 -1.84 13.69 9.69
CA ARG A 55 -2.68 12.73 8.96
C ARG A 55 -2.56 11.31 9.48
N MET A 56 -1.62 11.05 10.38
CA MET A 56 -1.36 9.72 10.92
C MET A 56 -2.03 9.50 12.27
N LYS A 57 -2.68 8.33 12.44
CA LYS A 57 -3.31 7.95 13.72
C LYS A 57 -2.35 7.99 14.91
N ALA A 58 -1.07 7.67 14.68
CA ALA A 58 -0.04 7.67 15.71
C ALA A 58 0.66 9.04 15.89
N SER A 59 0.20 10.10 15.21
CA SER A 59 0.80 11.45 15.22
C SER A 59 2.31 11.45 14.97
N LYS A 60 2.78 10.56 14.07
CA LYS A 60 4.18 10.45 13.66
C LYS A 60 4.26 10.42 12.14
N VAL A 61 5.24 11.14 11.57
CA VAL A 61 5.52 11.09 10.13
C VAL A 61 5.73 9.64 9.69
N HIS A 62 5.07 9.25 8.60
CA HIS A 62 5.23 7.93 8.02
C HIS A 62 5.74 8.04 6.58
N ARG A 63 6.86 7.37 6.30
CA ARG A 63 7.48 7.32 4.98
C ARG A 63 7.19 5.98 4.34
N VAL A 64 6.52 6.00 3.19
CA VAL A 64 6.11 4.81 2.45
C VAL A 64 6.93 4.72 1.16
N PRO A 65 7.79 3.71 1.01
CA PRO A 65 8.46 3.45 -0.27
C PRO A 65 7.43 3.07 -1.32
N LEU A 66 7.49 3.71 -2.48
CA LEU A 66 6.58 3.44 -3.59
C LEU A 66 7.21 2.41 -4.55
N SER A 67 6.48 1.34 -4.83
CA SER A 67 6.82 0.43 -5.92
C SER A 67 6.73 1.13 -7.28
N SER A 68 7.36 0.57 -8.31
CA SER A 68 7.30 1.15 -9.66
C SER A 68 5.85 1.30 -10.15
N ARG A 69 4.97 0.35 -9.83
CA ARG A 69 3.55 0.45 -10.20
C ARG A 69 2.83 1.56 -9.43
N ALA A 70 3.11 1.74 -8.14
CA ALA A 70 2.54 2.84 -7.37
C ALA A 70 2.95 4.22 -7.92
N VAL A 71 4.23 4.37 -8.33
CA VAL A 71 4.70 5.57 -9.02
C VAL A 71 3.98 5.77 -10.36
N ALA A 72 3.79 4.70 -11.15
CA ALA A 72 3.07 4.77 -12.42
C ALA A 72 1.63 5.28 -12.22
N ILE A 73 0.92 4.79 -11.19
CA ILE A 73 -0.43 5.27 -10.85
C ILE A 73 -0.41 6.78 -10.57
N VAL A 74 0.53 7.25 -9.75
CA VAL A 74 0.66 8.68 -9.46
C VAL A 74 0.91 9.48 -10.76
N SER A 75 1.78 8.97 -11.63
CA SER A 75 2.07 9.61 -12.93
C SER A 75 0.84 9.65 -13.85
N GLU A 76 0.01 8.60 -13.85
CA GLU A 76 -1.28 8.59 -14.55
C GLU A 76 -2.21 9.68 -14.00
N MET A 77 -2.28 9.84 -12.68
CA MET A 77 -3.12 10.85 -12.03
C MET A 77 -2.67 12.30 -12.29
N VAL A 78 -1.38 12.54 -12.54
CA VAL A 78 -0.88 13.88 -12.93
C VAL A 78 -1.66 14.43 -14.14
N ARG A 79 -2.02 13.57 -15.10
CA ARG A 79 -2.72 13.98 -16.36
C ARG A 79 -4.13 14.52 -16.10
N ILE A 80 -4.72 14.16 -14.97
CA ILE A 80 -6.08 14.54 -14.60
C ILE A 80 -6.12 15.32 -13.28
N ARG A 81 -4.99 15.93 -12.89
CA ARG A 81 -4.86 16.70 -11.67
C ARG A 81 -5.87 17.85 -11.63
N GLN A 82 -6.68 17.92 -10.57
CA GLN A 82 -7.75 18.91 -10.41
C GLN A 82 -7.58 19.76 -9.15
N ASN A 83 -6.95 19.23 -8.11
CA ASN A 83 -6.78 19.88 -6.82
C ASN A 83 -5.50 19.38 -6.12
N GLU A 84 -5.37 19.61 -4.83
CA GLU A 84 -4.22 19.17 -4.02
C GLU A 84 -4.13 17.65 -3.80
N PHE A 85 -5.22 16.89 -4.02
CA PHE A 85 -5.25 15.44 -3.81
C PHE A 85 -4.82 14.68 -5.07
N VAL A 86 -4.11 13.58 -4.87
CA VAL A 86 -3.73 12.65 -5.95
C VAL A 86 -4.98 11.98 -6.54
N PHE A 87 -5.95 11.66 -5.68
CA PHE A 87 -7.21 11.03 -6.08
C PHE A 87 -8.38 11.99 -5.81
N PRO A 88 -8.65 12.93 -6.75
CA PRO A 88 -9.71 13.92 -6.57
C PRO A 88 -11.08 13.26 -6.57
N GLY A 89 -11.97 13.74 -5.70
CA GLY A 89 -13.38 13.34 -5.65
C GLY A 89 -14.25 14.19 -6.57
N MET A 90 -15.52 13.84 -6.64
CA MET A 90 -16.49 14.61 -7.43
C MET A 90 -16.82 15.98 -6.83
N LYS A 91 -16.65 16.15 -5.52
CA LYS A 91 -16.84 17.45 -4.87
C LYS A 91 -15.59 18.29 -5.02
N PRO A 92 -15.68 19.56 -5.46
CA PRO A 92 -14.53 20.44 -5.60
C PRO A 92 -13.69 20.51 -4.32
N GLY A 93 -12.36 20.40 -4.45
CA GLY A 93 -11.43 20.48 -3.34
C GLY A 93 -11.53 19.35 -2.31
N LYS A 94 -12.14 18.22 -2.69
CA LYS A 94 -12.23 17.03 -1.82
C LYS A 94 -11.60 15.82 -2.49
N PRO A 95 -11.01 14.89 -1.70
CA PRO A 95 -10.57 13.60 -2.22
C PRO A 95 -11.76 12.68 -2.50
N LEU A 96 -11.48 11.53 -3.13
CA LEU A 96 -12.43 10.43 -3.24
C LEU A 96 -12.98 10.04 -1.86
N SER A 97 -14.25 9.62 -1.83
CA SER A 97 -14.88 9.06 -0.63
C SER A 97 -14.43 7.61 -0.41
N ASP A 98 -14.27 7.21 0.85
CA ASP A 98 -14.02 5.83 1.26
C ASP A 98 -15.13 4.87 0.80
N MET A 99 -16.38 5.33 0.77
CA MET A 99 -17.52 4.59 0.23
C MET A 99 -17.33 4.20 -1.23
N THR A 100 -16.56 5.00 -2.00
CA THR A 100 -16.26 4.70 -3.40
C THR A 100 -15.41 3.41 -3.52
N LEU A 101 -14.40 3.23 -2.66
CA LEU A 101 -13.58 2.01 -2.67
C LEU A 101 -14.37 0.80 -2.18
N THR A 102 -15.21 0.98 -1.15
CA THR A 102 -16.11 -0.08 -0.68
C THR A 102 -17.08 -0.52 -1.77
N LYS A 103 -17.61 0.45 -2.56
CA LYS A 103 -18.46 0.16 -3.70
C LYS A 103 -17.75 -0.69 -4.76
N ILE A 104 -16.49 -0.37 -5.10
CA ILE A 104 -15.72 -1.18 -6.06
C ILE A 104 -15.60 -2.63 -5.58
N CYS A 105 -15.21 -2.85 -4.31
CA CYS A 105 -15.11 -4.20 -3.76
C CYS A 105 -16.44 -4.96 -3.89
N ARG A 106 -17.55 -4.31 -3.61
CA ARG A 106 -18.89 -4.91 -3.74
C ARG A 106 -19.26 -5.20 -5.19
N ASP A 107 -18.98 -4.27 -6.11
CA ASP A 107 -19.26 -4.42 -7.54
C ASP A 107 -18.38 -5.52 -8.20
N MET A 108 -17.28 -5.89 -7.55
CA MET A 108 -16.41 -7.02 -7.90
C MET A 108 -16.77 -8.31 -7.15
N GLU A 109 -17.90 -8.31 -6.43
CA GLU A 109 -18.43 -9.48 -5.69
C GLU A 109 -17.44 -10.10 -4.70
N ILE A 110 -16.49 -9.31 -4.19
CA ILE A 110 -15.57 -9.78 -3.15
C ILE A 110 -16.10 -9.44 -1.76
N ALA A 111 -16.02 -10.41 -0.85
CA ALA A 111 -16.39 -10.22 0.55
C ALA A 111 -15.37 -9.33 1.33
N ALA A 112 -14.31 -8.84 0.66
CA ALA A 112 -13.30 -8.02 1.28
C ALA A 112 -13.74 -6.55 1.33
N VAL A 113 -13.38 -5.89 2.41
CA VAL A 113 -13.41 -4.42 2.53
C VAL A 113 -12.01 -3.87 2.27
N PRO A 114 -11.85 -2.61 1.81
CA PRO A 114 -10.52 -2.04 1.51
C PRO A 114 -9.50 -2.21 2.64
N HIS A 115 -9.94 -2.15 3.90
CA HIS A 115 -9.06 -2.38 5.05
C HIS A 115 -8.53 -3.81 5.16
N GLY A 116 -9.27 -4.81 4.67
CA GLY A 116 -8.87 -6.23 4.69
C GLY A 116 -7.59 -6.51 3.91
N PHE A 117 -7.28 -5.72 2.89
CA PHE A 117 -6.03 -5.89 2.12
C PHE A 117 -4.77 -5.67 2.96
N ARG A 118 -4.84 -4.90 4.05
CA ARG A 118 -3.73 -4.73 4.99
C ARG A 118 -3.46 -6.04 5.78
N SER A 119 -4.52 -6.74 6.16
CA SER A 119 -4.39 -8.07 6.76
C SER A 119 -3.79 -9.04 5.75
N SER A 120 -4.28 -9.04 4.51
CA SER A 120 -3.73 -9.88 3.45
C SER A 120 -2.25 -9.61 3.17
N PHE A 121 -1.81 -8.35 3.21
CA PHE A 121 -0.39 -7.99 3.11
C PHE A 121 0.41 -8.60 4.26
N ARG A 122 -0.07 -8.46 5.51
CA ARG A 122 0.59 -9.01 6.68
C ARG A 122 0.67 -10.53 6.64
N ASP A 123 -0.44 -11.19 6.29
CA ASP A 123 -0.52 -12.65 6.17
C ASP A 123 0.42 -13.15 5.07
N TRP A 124 0.45 -12.48 3.91
CA TRP A 124 1.37 -12.80 2.84
C TRP A 124 2.84 -12.72 3.30
N VAL A 125 3.23 -11.65 4.02
CA VAL A 125 4.59 -11.54 4.57
C VAL A 125 4.90 -12.71 5.50
N ALA A 126 3.97 -13.01 6.42
CA ALA A 126 4.19 -14.04 7.44
C ALA A 126 4.25 -15.46 6.87
N GLU A 127 3.44 -15.75 5.84
CA GLU A 127 3.23 -17.11 5.35
C GLU A 127 4.11 -17.45 4.15
N THR A 128 4.48 -16.46 3.32
CA THR A 128 5.06 -16.75 2.00
C THR A 128 6.40 -16.04 1.74
N THR A 129 6.94 -15.30 2.71
CA THR A 129 8.20 -14.58 2.51
C THR A 129 9.18 -14.80 3.65
N GLU A 130 10.46 -14.50 3.38
CA GLU A 130 11.53 -14.47 4.37
C GLU A 130 11.72 -13.10 5.03
N PHE A 131 10.83 -12.13 4.75
CA PHE A 131 10.91 -10.83 5.39
C PHE A 131 10.55 -10.94 6.88
N GLU A 132 11.33 -10.27 7.71
CA GLU A 132 11.06 -10.16 9.14
C GLU A 132 9.68 -9.51 9.36
N GLY A 133 8.81 -10.12 10.17
CA GLY A 133 7.45 -9.62 10.44
C GLY A 133 7.42 -8.17 10.93
N GLU A 134 8.49 -7.74 11.62
CA GLU A 134 8.69 -6.37 12.03
C GLU A 134 8.72 -5.36 10.87
N ILE A 135 9.31 -5.73 9.74
CA ILE A 135 9.36 -4.88 8.56
C ILE A 135 7.93 -4.63 8.04
N ALA A 136 7.07 -5.65 8.09
CA ALA A 136 5.66 -5.52 7.76
C ALA A 136 4.91 -4.61 8.75
N GLU A 137 5.11 -4.78 10.05
CA GLU A 137 4.47 -3.94 11.07
C GLU A 137 4.87 -2.46 10.90
N MET A 138 6.13 -2.20 10.56
CA MET A 138 6.59 -0.84 10.25
C MET A 138 6.01 -0.31 8.94
N ALA A 139 5.86 -1.13 7.91
CA ALA A 139 5.21 -0.75 6.66
C ALA A 139 3.73 -0.38 6.89
N LEU A 140 3.08 -1.09 7.80
CA LEU A 140 1.71 -0.83 8.24
C LEU A 140 1.57 0.37 9.19
N ALA A 141 2.65 1.03 9.59
CA ALA A 141 2.65 2.07 10.61
C ALA A 141 1.98 1.62 11.91
N HIS A 142 2.22 0.36 12.32
CA HIS A 142 1.81 -0.13 13.61
C HIS A 142 2.79 0.33 14.69
N THR A 143 2.28 0.65 15.88
CA THR A 143 3.13 1.04 17.00
C THR A 143 3.82 -0.21 17.55
N ILE A 144 5.15 -0.22 17.51
CA ILE A 144 5.94 -1.26 18.17
C ILE A 144 6.09 -0.84 19.63
N GLU A 145 5.54 -1.60 20.55
CA GLU A 145 5.48 -1.26 21.98
C GLU A 145 6.85 -1.22 22.67
N ASN A 146 7.87 -1.87 22.09
CA ASN A 146 9.19 -1.95 22.68
C ASN A 146 10.06 -0.71 22.37
N LYS A 147 10.09 0.26 23.31
CA LYS A 147 10.87 1.50 23.19
C LYS A 147 12.40 1.29 23.10
N VAL A 148 12.92 0.20 23.65
CA VAL A 148 14.36 -0.11 23.62
C VAL A 148 14.79 -0.52 22.23
N GLU A 149 13.99 -1.31 21.54
CA GLU A 149 14.21 -1.70 20.14
C GLU A 149 14.07 -0.53 19.17
N ALA A 150 13.14 0.39 19.42
CA ALA A 150 12.94 1.58 18.58
C ALA A 150 14.18 2.51 18.55
N ALA A 151 14.99 2.55 19.61
CA ALA A 151 16.20 3.36 19.70
C ALA A 151 17.39 2.79 18.89
N TYR A 152 17.49 1.47 18.75
CA TYR A 152 18.57 0.79 17.99
C TYR A 152 18.39 0.84 16.46
N ARG A 153 17.24 1.29 15.94
CA ARG A 153 16.77 1.09 14.56
C ARG A 153 16.84 2.31 13.65
N ARG A 154 17.77 3.22 13.86
CA ARG A 154 17.79 4.52 13.18
C ARG A 154 18.17 4.52 11.69
N GLY A 155 18.64 3.45 11.09
CA GLY A 155 19.31 3.57 9.79
C GLY A 155 18.68 2.81 8.62
N ASN A 156 18.36 1.53 8.75
CA ASN A 156 18.33 0.66 7.56
C ASN A 156 16.98 0.05 7.21
N LEU A 157 15.91 0.36 7.93
CA LEU A 157 14.62 -0.27 7.70
C LEU A 157 13.88 0.30 6.48
N LEU A 158 14.24 1.50 6.03
CA LEU A 158 13.63 2.08 4.84
C LEU A 158 13.97 1.27 3.59
N GLU A 159 15.23 0.85 3.42
CA GLU A 159 15.64 0.04 2.29
C GLU A 159 15.08 -1.39 2.38
N LYS A 160 15.02 -1.98 3.57
CA LYS A 160 14.33 -3.26 3.77
C LYS A 160 12.84 -3.14 3.40
N ARG A 161 12.17 -2.06 3.83
CA ARG A 161 10.77 -1.80 3.46
C ARG A 161 10.60 -1.54 1.96
N ARG A 162 11.56 -0.89 1.29
CA ARG A 162 11.53 -0.71 -0.16
C ARG A 162 11.50 -2.07 -0.87
N LYS A 163 12.40 -2.99 -0.49
CA LYS A 163 12.41 -4.36 -1.03
C LYS A 163 11.11 -5.10 -0.77
N LEU A 164 10.55 -4.97 0.44
CA LEU A 164 9.26 -5.57 0.79
C LEU A 164 8.13 -5.02 -0.07
N MET A 165 8.05 -3.70 -0.27
CA MET A 165 6.98 -3.08 -1.07
C MET A 165 7.11 -3.40 -2.57
N ASP A 166 8.33 -3.53 -3.09
CA ASP A 166 8.56 -3.98 -4.47
C ASP A 166 8.14 -5.47 -4.62
N ALA A 167 8.51 -6.35 -3.68
CA ALA A 167 8.08 -7.75 -3.67
C ALA A 167 6.55 -7.91 -3.55
N TRP A 168 5.91 -7.10 -2.70
CA TRP A 168 4.46 -7.06 -2.60
C TRP A 168 3.79 -6.66 -3.91
N ALA A 169 4.33 -5.64 -4.58
CA ALA A 169 3.80 -5.21 -5.88
C ALA A 169 3.96 -6.30 -6.96
N ASP A 170 5.06 -7.05 -6.95
CA ASP A 170 5.28 -8.17 -7.86
C ASP A 170 4.35 -9.35 -7.57
N TYR A 171 4.08 -9.64 -6.30
CA TYR A 171 3.04 -10.61 -5.92
C TYR A 171 1.66 -10.15 -6.39
N CYS A 172 1.29 -8.90 -6.14
CA CYS A 172 0.03 -8.32 -6.63
C CYS A 172 -0.10 -8.32 -8.16
N ALA A 173 1.02 -8.34 -8.87
CA ALA A 173 1.05 -8.45 -10.33
C ALA A 173 1.05 -9.90 -10.84
N GLY A 174 1.03 -10.90 -9.96
CA GLY A 174 1.12 -12.31 -10.33
C GLY A 174 2.47 -12.75 -10.88
N LYS A 175 3.53 -11.95 -10.69
CA LYS A 175 4.90 -12.26 -11.16
C LYS A 175 5.61 -13.26 -10.25
N ILE A 176 5.25 -13.29 -8.96
CA ILE A 176 5.79 -14.19 -7.96
C ILE A 176 4.62 -15.00 -7.42
N GLY A 177 4.65 -16.31 -7.60
CA GLY A 177 3.74 -17.22 -6.92
C GLY A 177 4.06 -17.28 -5.42
N PRO A 178 3.17 -17.83 -4.57
CA PRO A 178 3.53 -18.16 -3.20
C PRO A 178 4.67 -19.18 -3.27
N GLU A 179 5.89 -18.77 -2.96
CA GLU A 179 6.99 -19.71 -2.77
C GLU A 179 6.63 -20.55 -1.55
N ALA A 180 6.35 -21.83 -1.78
CA ALA A 180 6.23 -22.78 -0.71
C ALA A 180 7.54 -22.74 0.08
N LYS A 181 7.48 -22.44 1.38
CA LYS A 181 8.61 -22.62 2.30
C LYS A 181 9.14 -24.02 2.04
N GLY A 182 10.38 -24.10 1.55
CA GLY A 182 10.99 -25.36 1.18
C GLY A 182 10.83 -26.37 2.29
N GLU A 183 10.36 -27.57 1.96
CA GLU A 183 10.39 -28.73 2.83
C GLU A 183 11.85 -28.87 3.31
N ALA A 184 12.04 -28.71 4.62
CA ALA A 184 13.30 -29.03 5.25
C ALA A 184 13.61 -30.49 4.88
N GLN A 185 14.62 -30.69 4.03
CA GLN A 185 15.15 -32.01 3.76
C GLN A 185 15.81 -32.49 5.06
N ASP A 186 15.08 -33.33 5.80
CA ASP A 186 15.67 -34.24 6.75
C ASP A 186 16.65 -35.16 5.99
N LYS A 187 17.90 -35.04 6.34
CA LYS A 187 18.90 -36.08 6.21
C LYS A 187 19.82 -36.07 7.41
#